data_214d5c1b98debed935d10c168da8c65c
#
_entry.id   214d5c1b98debed935d10c168da8c65c
#
_cell.length_a   1.000
_cell.length_b   1.000
_cell.length_c   1.000
_cell.angle_alpha   90.00
_cell.angle_beta   90.00
_cell.angle_gamma   90.00
#
_symmetry.space_group_name_H-M   'P 1'
#
loop_
_entity.id
_entity.type
_entity.pdbx_description
1 polymer ?
#
loop_
_entity_poly.entity_id
_entity_poly.type
_entity_poly.pdbx_seq_one_letter_code
_entity_poly.pdbx_strand_id
1 'polypeptide(L)'
;MLSPRFKANGRAFAHIAGFHPELVALRRDLHAHPELGFEELYTGRRVKEALRLCGVDEIHEGIGKTGVVGVVRGRKSSSGKMIGLRADMDALTMTESNDFPWRSTKAGMMHGCGHDGHTAMLVGAARYLAETRNFDGTAVLIFQPGE
;
A
#
# COMPACT_ATOMS: atom_id res chain seq x y z
N MET A 1 8.03 1.60 -28.83
CA MET A 1 8.86 2.76 -28.43
C MET A 1 8.12 3.48 -27.31
N LEU A 2 8.62 3.44 -26.06
CA LEU A 2 7.97 4.12 -24.91
C LEU A 2 8.13 5.64 -25.05
N SER A 3 7.04 6.37 -24.74
CA SER A 3 6.99 7.84 -24.79
C SER A 3 8.15 8.50 -24.03
N PRO A 4 8.69 9.65 -24.48
CA PRO A 4 9.74 10.39 -23.78
C PRO A 4 9.42 10.74 -22.32
N ARG A 5 8.14 10.80 -21.94
CA ARG A 5 7.70 11.02 -20.55
C ARG A 5 8.14 9.92 -19.59
N PHE A 6 8.33 8.68 -20.06
CA PHE A 6 8.80 7.57 -19.23
C PHE A 6 10.31 7.58 -18.95
N LYS A 7 11.11 8.30 -19.73
CA LYS A 7 12.55 8.44 -19.47
C LYS A 7 12.89 9.25 -18.21
N ALA A 8 11.99 10.13 -17.76
CA ALA A 8 12.19 10.89 -16.53
C ALA A 8 12.08 10.05 -15.24
N ASN A 9 11.52 8.84 -15.31
CA ASN A 9 11.21 8.00 -14.16
C ASN A 9 12.34 7.02 -13.75
N GLY A 10 13.47 7.01 -14.45
CA GLY A 10 14.60 6.11 -14.11
C GLY A 10 15.08 6.26 -12.67
N ARG A 11 15.07 7.48 -12.12
CA ARG A 11 15.44 7.75 -10.73
C ARG A 11 14.43 7.19 -9.73
N ALA A 12 13.13 7.31 -10.01
CA ALA A 12 12.08 6.76 -9.15
C ALA A 12 12.15 5.23 -9.12
N PHE A 13 12.32 4.59 -10.27
CA PHE A 13 12.48 3.14 -10.35
C PHE A 13 13.72 2.66 -9.59
N ALA A 14 14.87 3.32 -9.74
CA ALA A 14 16.09 2.97 -9.02
C ALA A 14 15.91 3.13 -7.49
N HIS A 15 15.23 4.19 -7.05
CA HIS A 15 14.94 4.42 -5.65
C HIS A 15 14.04 3.31 -5.07
N ILE A 16 12.93 3.00 -5.76
CA ILE A 16 11.99 1.96 -5.35
C ILE A 16 12.66 0.58 -5.38
N ALA A 17 13.50 0.29 -6.35
CA ALA A 17 14.26 -0.96 -6.42
C ALA A 17 15.11 -1.21 -5.16
N GLY A 18 15.58 -0.16 -4.50
CA GLY A 18 16.36 -0.24 -3.27
C GLY A 18 15.61 -0.85 -2.09
N PHE A 19 14.28 -0.70 -2.04
CA PHE A 19 13.44 -1.26 -0.99
C PHE A 19 12.38 -2.27 -1.49
N HIS A 20 12.44 -2.64 -2.76
CA HIS A 20 11.53 -3.61 -3.35
C HIS A 20 11.47 -4.96 -2.60
N PRO A 21 12.58 -5.53 -2.08
CA PRO A 21 12.53 -6.75 -1.29
C PRO A 21 11.64 -6.65 -0.04
N GLU A 22 11.59 -5.47 0.59
CA GLU A 22 10.73 -5.21 1.75
C GLU A 22 9.25 -5.19 1.35
N LEU A 23 8.92 -4.64 0.17
CA LEU A 23 7.55 -4.66 -0.36
C LEU A 23 7.10 -6.08 -0.72
N VAL A 24 8.02 -6.90 -1.27
CA VAL A 24 7.76 -8.32 -1.53
C VAL A 24 7.49 -9.07 -0.23
N ALA A 25 8.26 -8.81 0.82
CA ALA A 25 8.06 -9.41 2.14
C ALA A 25 6.71 -9.00 2.74
N LEU A 26 6.36 -7.71 2.68
CA LEU A 26 5.05 -7.22 3.13
C LEU A 26 3.91 -7.88 2.35
N ARG A 27 3.98 -7.91 1.02
CA ARG A 27 2.96 -8.55 0.19
C ARG A 27 2.75 -10.02 0.54
N ARG A 28 3.84 -10.78 0.75
CA ARG A 28 3.78 -12.19 1.13
C ARG A 28 3.21 -12.40 2.52
N ASP A 29 3.55 -11.52 3.46
CA ASP A 29 2.99 -11.53 4.80
C ASP A 29 1.47 -11.29 4.80
N LEU A 30 1.00 -10.28 4.05
CA LEU A 30 -0.43 -10.02 3.88
C LEU A 30 -1.14 -11.19 3.20
N HIS A 31 -0.53 -11.78 2.18
CA HIS A 31 -1.08 -12.94 1.47
C HIS A 31 -1.29 -14.15 2.38
N ALA A 32 -0.34 -14.38 3.30
CA ALA A 32 -0.42 -15.46 4.26
C ALA A 32 -1.48 -15.22 5.35
N HIS A 33 -1.91 -13.97 5.56
CA HIS A 33 -2.86 -13.57 6.61
C HIS A 33 -4.09 -12.85 6.03
N PRO A 34 -4.83 -13.48 5.10
CA PRO A 34 -5.99 -12.84 4.47
C PRO A 34 -7.08 -12.56 5.49
N GLU A 35 -7.78 -11.45 5.31
CA GLU A 35 -8.92 -11.02 6.12
C GLU A 35 -10.05 -10.55 5.21
N LEU A 36 -11.30 -10.84 5.58
CA LEU A 36 -12.48 -10.45 4.80
C LEU A 36 -12.80 -8.96 5.03
N GLY A 37 -13.61 -8.42 4.14
CA GLY A 37 -14.02 -7.03 4.19
C GLY A 37 -14.58 -6.60 5.54
N PHE A 38 -14.10 -5.50 6.06
CA PHE A 38 -14.40 -4.92 7.37
C PHE A 38 -13.91 -5.73 8.59
N GLU A 39 -13.03 -6.72 8.36
CA GLU A 39 -12.37 -7.52 9.39
C GLU A 39 -10.83 -7.43 9.28
N GLU A 40 -10.29 -6.52 8.45
CA GLU A 40 -8.88 -6.36 8.10
C GLU A 40 -8.06 -5.72 9.24
N LEU A 41 -8.13 -6.28 10.45
CA LEU A 41 -7.45 -5.76 11.63
C LEU A 41 -5.93 -5.98 11.58
N TYR A 42 -5.51 -7.16 11.15
CA TYR A 42 -4.08 -7.47 10.95
C TYR A 42 -3.51 -6.62 9.83
N THR A 43 -4.17 -6.60 8.68
CA THR A 43 -3.77 -5.85 7.49
C THR A 43 -3.66 -4.36 7.81
N GLY A 44 -4.68 -3.76 8.45
CA GLY A 44 -4.65 -2.36 8.86
C GLY A 44 -3.49 -2.03 9.81
N ARG A 45 -3.20 -2.91 10.77
CA ARG A 45 -2.05 -2.76 11.68
C ARG A 45 -0.72 -2.80 10.91
N ARG A 46 -0.54 -3.74 9.97
CA ARG A 46 0.66 -3.85 9.14
C ARG A 46 0.87 -2.63 8.26
N VAL A 47 -0.22 -2.11 7.67
CA VAL A 47 -0.20 -0.86 6.90
C VAL A 47 0.25 0.31 7.77
N LYS A 48 -0.36 0.49 8.94
CA LYS A 48 0.01 1.54 9.89
C LYS A 48 1.49 1.50 10.28
N GLU A 49 2.00 0.30 10.62
CA GLU A 49 3.41 0.10 10.95
C GLU A 49 4.32 0.52 9.78
N ALA A 50 4.00 0.07 8.56
CA ALA A 50 4.75 0.42 7.37
C ALA A 50 4.73 1.93 7.09
N LEU A 51 3.57 2.59 7.21
CA LEU A 51 3.45 4.04 7.03
C LEU A 51 4.26 4.83 8.06
N ARG A 52 4.30 4.38 9.32
CA ARG A 52 5.15 4.99 10.35
C ARG A 52 6.63 4.91 10.00
N LEU A 53 7.08 3.74 9.55
CA LEU A 53 8.47 3.53 9.12
C LEU A 53 8.83 4.38 7.90
N CYS A 54 7.88 4.61 7.00
CA CYS A 54 8.06 5.48 5.84
C CYS A 54 8.16 6.96 6.20
N GLY A 55 7.74 7.37 7.41
CA GLY A 55 7.76 8.77 7.83
C GLY A 55 6.69 9.65 7.17
N VAL A 56 5.47 9.10 6.96
CA VAL A 56 4.32 9.90 6.54
C VAL A 56 3.93 10.91 7.61
N ASP A 57 3.32 12.02 7.21
CA ASP A 57 3.05 13.14 8.14
C ASP A 57 1.91 12.86 9.11
N GLU A 58 0.87 12.16 8.66
CA GLU A 58 -0.29 11.80 9.47
C GLU A 58 -0.77 10.39 9.12
N ILE A 59 -1.33 9.70 10.11
CA ILE A 59 -1.98 8.40 9.95
C ILE A 59 -3.30 8.43 10.71
N HIS A 60 -4.38 8.13 10.00
CA HIS A 60 -5.74 8.03 10.53
C HIS A 60 -6.21 6.58 10.39
N GLU A 61 -6.73 6.01 11.48
CA GLU A 61 -7.21 4.63 11.56
C GLU A 61 -8.71 4.57 11.78
N GLY A 62 -9.28 3.39 11.53
CA GLY A 62 -10.71 3.15 11.80
C GLY A 62 -11.65 3.82 10.79
N ILE A 63 -11.13 4.28 9.66
CA ILE A 63 -11.97 4.85 8.60
C ILE A 63 -12.74 3.71 7.92
N GLY A 64 -14.08 3.80 7.97
CA GLY A 64 -14.93 2.69 7.49
C GLY A 64 -14.69 1.37 8.25
N LYS A 65 -14.45 1.42 9.56
CA LYS A 65 -14.09 0.36 10.53
C LYS A 65 -12.60 0.04 10.58
N THR A 66 -12.01 -0.53 9.53
CA THR A 66 -10.64 -1.07 9.53
C THR A 66 -9.69 -0.31 8.61
N GLY A 67 -10.21 0.65 7.84
CA GLY A 67 -9.43 1.43 6.88
C GLY A 67 -8.38 2.32 7.54
N VAL A 68 -7.32 2.57 6.78
CA VAL A 68 -6.20 3.41 7.18
C VAL A 68 -5.97 4.49 6.12
N VAL A 69 -5.75 5.72 6.56
CA VAL A 69 -5.40 6.82 5.66
C VAL A 69 -4.08 7.43 6.11
N GLY A 70 -3.12 7.50 5.18
CA GLY A 70 -1.86 8.20 5.36
C GLY A 70 -1.87 9.53 4.62
N VAL A 71 -1.18 10.53 5.17
CA VAL A 71 -1.02 11.84 4.52
C VAL A 71 0.45 12.13 4.34
N VAL A 72 0.85 12.52 3.13
CA VAL A 72 2.21 12.97 2.82
C VAL A 72 2.14 14.36 2.21
N ARG A 73 2.79 15.32 2.85
CA ARG A 73 2.91 16.68 2.33
C ARG A 73 4.16 16.80 1.46
N GLY A 74 4.01 17.40 0.31
CA GLY A 74 5.12 17.72 -0.58
C GLY A 74 6.06 18.77 0.04
N ARG A 75 7.21 18.97 -0.62
CA ARG A 75 8.17 20.00 -0.23
C ARG A 75 7.60 21.40 -0.33
N LYS A 76 6.56 21.58 -1.16
CA LYS A 76 5.81 22.81 -1.34
C LYS A 76 4.32 22.54 -1.13
N SER A 77 3.59 23.55 -0.69
CA SER A 77 2.14 23.52 -0.53
C SER A 77 1.44 24.70 -1.24
N SER A 78 2.17 25.37 -2.13
CA SER A 78 1.70 26.60 -2.79
C SER A 78 0.56 26.33 -3.77
N SER A 79 0.46 25.15 -4.33
CA SER A 79 -0.61 24.76 -5.26
C SER A 79 -1.96 24.57 -4.59
N GLY A 80 -2.00 24.26 -3.29
CA GLY A 80 -3.20 23.83 -2.58
C GLY A 80 -3.82 22.52 -3.12
N LYS A 81 -3.14 21.85 -4.07
CA LYS A 81 -3.65 20.64 -4.71
C LYS A 81 -3.53 19.42 -3.79
N MET A 82 -4.49 18.52 -3.91
CA MET A 82 -4.51 17.26 -3.20
C MET A 82 -4.84 16.13 -4.17
N ILE A 83 -4.17 14.97 -4.01
CA ILE A 83 -4.43 13.76 -4.78
C ILE A 83 -4.67 12.58 -3.82
N GLY A 84 -5.72 11.80 -4.08
CA GLY A 84 -5.97 10.52 -3.42
C GLY A 84 -5.40 9.36 -4.22
N LEU A 85 -4.66 8.48 -3.57
CA LEU A 85 -4.21 7.18 -4.10
C LEU A 85 -4.87 6.10 -3.26
N ARG A 86 -5.54 5.14 -3.91
CA ARG A 86 -6.36 4.11 -3.25
C ARG A 86 -5.80 2.72 -3.49
N ALA A 87 -5.81 1.89 -2.44
CA ALA A 87 -5.68 0.44 -2.50
C ALA A 87 -6.72 -0.20 -1.60
N ASP A 88 -7.30 -1.30 -2.05
CA ASP A 88 -8.17 -2.17 -1.27
C ASP A 88 -7.34 -3.15 -0.42
N MET A 89 -7.92 -3.69 0.66
CA MET A 89 -7.21 -4.51 1.63
C MET A 89 -7.81 -5.90 1.84
N ASP A 90 -9.06 -6.11 1.47
CA ASP A 90 -9.81 -7.31 1.78
C ASP A 90 -9.44 -8.51 0.91
N ALA A 91 -9.64 -9.70 1.46
CA ALA A 91 -9.49 -10.99 0.79
C ALA A 91 -10.86 -11.57 0.39
N LEU A 92 -10.82 -12.68 -0.32
CA LEU A 92 -12.01 -13.39 -0.81
C LEU A 92 -12.28 -14.67 0.00
N THR A 93 -13.55 -15.07 0.05
CA THR A 93 -13.99 -16.37 0.59
C THR A 93 -13.74 -17.47 -0.43
N MET A 94 -12.48 -17.89 -0.56
CA MET A 94 -12.07 -18.97 -1.44
C MET A 94 -10.90 -19.74 -0.87
N THR A 95 -10.81 -21.03 -1.20
CA THR A 95 -9.69 -21.86 -0.75
C THR A 95 -8.52 -21.71 -1.70
N GLU A 96 -7.35 -21.41 -1.16
CA GLU A 96 -6.13 -21.37 -1.93
C GLU A 96 -5.61 -22.77 -2.24
N SER A 97 -5.33 -23.04 -3.52
CA SER A 97 -4.74 -24.30 -3.99
C SER A 97 -3.24 -24.20 -4.35
N ASN A 98 -2.65 -23.02 -4.17
CA ASN A 98 -1.22 -22.83 -4.42
C ASN A 98 -0.37 -23.55 -3.34
N ASP A 99 0.87 -23.93 -3.73
CA ASP A 99 1.82 -24.61 -2.85
C ASP A 99 3.15 -23.83 -2.74
N PHE A 100 3.07 -22.58 -2.31
CA PHE A 100 4.26 -21.78 -2.00
C PHE A 100 4.30 -21.41 -0.50
N PRO A 101 5.47 -21.07 0.05
CA PRO A 101 5.67 -20.88 1.50
C PRO A 101 4.80 -19.78 2.13
N TRP A 102 4.31 -18.82 1.34
CA TRP A 102 3.50 -17.68 1.80
C TRP A 102 2.02 -17.81 1.42
N ARG A 103 1.55 -19.03 1.11
CA ARG A 103 0.11 -19.27 0.89
C ARG A 103 -0.70 -18.92 2.11
N SER A 104 -1.99 -18.71 1.94
CA SER A 104 -2.92 -18.43 3.02
C SER A 104 -2.80 -19.45 4.17
N THR A 105 -2.70 -18.95 5.39
CA THR A 105 -2.76 -19.75 6.62
C THR A 105 -4.18 -19.91 7.14
N LYS A 106 -5.17 -19.28 6.49
CA LYS A 106 -6.59 -19.32 6.88
C LYS A 106 -7.40 -20.12 5.86
N ALA A 107 -7.93 -21.25 6.29
CA ALA A 107 -8.79 -22.09 5.45
C ALA A 107 -10.01 -21.28 4.94
N GLY A 108 -10.32 -21.41 3.65
CA GLY A 108 -11.46 -20.74 3.04
C GLY A 108 -11.30 -19.24 2.79
N MET A 109 -10.10 -18.69 2.96
CA MET A 109 -9.79 -17.28 2.66
C MET A 109 -8.52 -17.19 1.83
N MET A 110 -8.50 -16.30 0.83
CA MET A 110 -7.34 -16.08 -0.03
C MET A 110 -7.37 -14.68 -0.65
N HIS A 111 -6.21 -14.07 -0.81
CA HIS A 111 -6.05 -12.88 -1.67
C HIS A 111 -6.07 -13.26 -3.16
N GLY A 112 -7.26 -13.66 -3.65
CA GLY A 112 -7.46 -14.09 -5.03
C GLY A 112 -7.61 -12.93 -6.03
N CYS A 113 -7.91 -11.72 -5.55
CA CYS A 113 -8.05 -10.51 -6.38
C CYS A 113 -6.77 -9.66 -6.43
N GLY A 114 -5.76 -9.95 -5.59
CA GLY A 114 -4.47 -9.23 -5.60
C GLY A 114 -4.43 -7.99 -4.71
N HIS A 115 -5.38 -7.80 -3.80
CA HIS A 115 -5.43 -6.64 -2.91
C HIS A 115 -4.22 -6.56 -1.95
N ASP A 116 -3.61 -7.69 -1.61
CA ASP A 116 -2.29 -7.75 -0.95
C ASP A 116 -1.18 -7.05 -1.74
N GLY A 117 -1.21 -7.22 -3.07
CA GLY A 117 -0.32 -6.52 -4.00
C GLY A 117 -0.64 -5.03 -4.10
N HIS A 118 -1.93 -4.66 -4.21
CA HIS A 118 -2.35 -3.27 -4.23
C HIS A 118 -1.92 -2.53 -2.95
N THR A 119 -2.15 -3.13 -1.79
CA THR A 119 -1.71 -2.60 -0.50
C THR A 119 -0.19 -2.40 -0.45
N ALA A 120 0.60 -3.41 -0.84
CA ALA A 120 2.06 -3.32 -0.85
C ALA A 120 2.56 -2.23 -1.83
N MET A 121 1.95 -2.11 -3.00
CA MET A 121 2.29 -1.06 -3.97
C MET A 121 1.99 0.34 -3.43
N LEU A 122 0.87 0.54 -2.74
CA LEU A 122 0.53 1.84 -2.15
C LEU A 122 1.47 2.19 -0.99
N VAL A 123 1.91 1.21 -0.18
CA VAL A 123 2.96 1.42 0.82
C VAL A 123 4.27 1.83 0.16
N GLY A 124 4.63 1.21 -0.97
CA GLY A 124 5.81 1.59 -1.76
C GLY A 124 5.73 3.02 -2.28
N ALA A 125 4.56 3.43 -2.78
CA ALA A 125 4.30 4.81 -3.19
C ALA A 125 4.41 5.78 -1.99
N ALA A 126 3.85 5.42 -0.83
CA ALA A 126 3.94 6.18 0.40
C ALA A 126 5.40 6.45 0.79
N ARG A 127 6.23 5.40 0.79
CA ARG A 127 7.64 5.49 1.13
C ARG A 127 8.38 6.41 0.17
N TYR A 128 8.22 6.21 -1.13
CA TYR A 128 8.87 7.06 -2.14
C TYR A 128 8.48 8.53 -2.00
N LEU A 129 7.18 8.81 -1.82
CA LEU A 129 6.68 10.17 -1.65
C LEU A 129 7.17 10.82 -0.35
N ALA A 130 7.19 10.09 0.76
CA ALA A 130 7.64 10.59 2.06
C ALA A 130 9.16 10.84 2.08
N GLU A 131 9.96 9.94 1.49
CA GLU A 131 11.42 10.08 1.43
C GLU A 131 11.85 11.21 0.49
N THR A 132 11.18 11.41 -0.64
CA THR A 132 11.60 12.40 -1.64
C THR A 132 10.92 13.76 -1.49
N ARG A 133 9.64 13.77 -1.14
CA ARG A 133 8.77 14.96 -1.05
C ARG A 133 8.85 15.89 -2.27
N ASN A 134 9.21 15.34 -3.42
CA ASN A 134 9.49 16.11 -4.63
C ASN A 134 8.21 16.42 -5.43
N PHE A 135 7.24 17.05 -4.75
CA PHE A 135 5.99 17.50 -5.35
C PHE A 135 5.45 18.75 -4.62
N ASP A 136 4.44 19.40 -5.21
CA ASP A 136 3.72 20.53 -4.63
C ASP A 136 2.27 20.12 -4.31
N GLY A 137 1.88 20.20 -3.04
CA GLY A 137 0.57 19.82 -2.55
C GLY A 137 0.62 18.63 -1.58
N THR A 138 -0.45 17.86 -1.53
CA THR A 138 -0.64 16.77 -0.58
C THR A 138 -1.05 15.47 -1.28
N ALA A 139 -0.42 14.36 -0.93
CA ALA A 139 -0.86 13.01 -1.30
C ALA A 139 -1.60 12.36 -0.11
N VAL A 140 -2.80 11.87 -0.37
CA VAL A 140 -3.62 11.14 0.58
C VAL A 140 -3.65 9.68 0.16
N LEU A 141 -3.16 8.80 1.01
CA LEU A 141 -3.00 7.37 0.76
C LEU A 141 -4.14 6.62 1.45
N ILE A 142 -5.04 6.07 0.67
CA ILE A 142 -6.31 5.50 1.16
C ILE A 142 -6.22 3.98 1.07
N PHE A 143 -6.10 3.32 2.20
CA PHE A 143 -6.17 1.86 2.33
C PHE A 143 -7.60 1.51 2.73
N GLN A 144 -8.37 1.08 1.74
CA GLN A 144 -9.81 0.91 1.84
C GLN A 144 -10.16 -0.49 2.37
N PRO A 145 -11.01 -0.60 3.40
CA PRO A 145 -11.59 -1.87 3.82
C PRO A 145 -12.79 -2.23 2.95
N GLY A 146 -12.96 -3.48 2.65
CA GLY A 146 -14.13 -4.04 1.95
C GLY A 146 -14.41 -3.43 0.58
N GLU A 147 -14.50 -4.23 -0.44
CA GLU A 147 -14.88 -3.83 -1.80
C GLU A 147 -16.26 -4.37 -2.20
#